data_20c289d6342e6231631ff6aeb7c0a0fe
#
_entry.id   20c289d6342e6231631ff6aeb7c0a0fe
#
_cell.length_a   1.000
_cell.length_b   1.000
_cell.length_c   1.000
_cell.angle_alpha   90.00
_cell.angle_beta   90.00
_cell.angle_gamma   90.00
#
_symmetry.space_group_name_H-M   'P 1'
#
loop_
_entity.id
_entity.type
_entity.pdbx_description
1 polymer ?
#
loop_
_entity_poly.entity_id
_entity_poly.type
_entity_poly.pdbx_seq_one_letter_code
_entity_poly.pdbx_strand_id
1 'polypeptide(L)'
;MKQVRTQINKIIKNTDLIKNSMPSIIASDMYIEGKIESSGLLEVEGKVNGTIIANSVVIREKGKCEGDISSDFIDIQGNFSGNLDVNNIKVSKKAAVSGKFIYNSLIVEDGASIEGEFKKRELKDKK
;
A
#
# COMPACT_ATOMS: atom_id res chain seq x y z
N MET A 1 -24.38 12.30 11.27
CA MET A 1 -24.00 12.28 11.51
C MET A 1 -23.82 11.81 11.51
N LYS A 2 -23.78 12.10 11.06
CA LYS A 2 -23.45 12.02 11.03
C LYS A 2 -23.18 11.81 10.59
N GLN A 3 -23.24 12.09 10.01
CA GLN A 3 -22.83 12.13 9.78
C GLN A 3 -22.52 12.09 9.30
N VAL A 4 -22.79 12.48 8.73
CA VAL A 4 -22.30 12.52 8.48
C VAL A 4 -22.15 12.61 8.07
N ARG A 5 -22.44 12.95 7.71
CA ARG A 5 -22.23 13.14 7.54
C ARG A 5 -22.28 12.98 7.10
N THR A 6 -22.55 13.24 6.77
CA THR A 6 -22.40 13.20 6.67
C THR A 6 -22.32 12.91 6.17
N GLN A 7 -22.58 13.15 5.57
CA GLN A 7 -22.20 13.05 5.39
C GLN A 7 -21.88 13.19 4.70
N ILE A 8 -21.92 13.76 4.13
CA ILE A 8 -21.47 14.00 3.78
C ILE A 8 -21.34 14.23 3.33
N ASN A 9 -21.74 14.66 2.96
CA ASN A 9 -21.51 14.90 3.00
C ASN A 9 -21.38 14.48 3.01
N LYS A 10 -21.70 14.63 2.63
CA LYS A 10 -21.23 14.22 2.80
C LYS A 10 -20.68 13.53 2.15
N ILE A 11 -20.89 13.49 1.00
CA ILE A 11 -20.11 12.80 0.33
C ILE A 11 -19.31 13.39 -0.63
N ILE A 12 -19.69 14.20 -1.27
CA ILE A 12 -18.90 14.94 -2.01
C ILE A 12 -17.90 15.44 -1.23
N LYS A 13 -18.15 15.58 -0.09
CA LYS A 13 -17.25 15.95 0.79
C LYS A 13 -16.17 15.02 0.89
N ASN A 14 -16.38 13.75 0.74
CA ASN A 14 -15.31 12.79 0.79
C ASN A 14 -14.34 12.99 -0.33
N THR A 15 -14.84 13.34 -1.49
CA THR A 15 -13.96 13.58 -2.61
C THR A 15 -13.09 14.79 -2.35
N ASP A 16 -13.67 15.82 -1.78
CA ASP A 16 -12.90 16.99 -1.50
C ASP A 16 -11.85 16.73 -0.44
N LEU A 17 -12.17 15.91 0.54
CA LEU A 17 -11.19 15.58 1.54
C LEU A 17 -10.01 14.85 0.93
N ILE A 18 -10.27 13.95 0.01
CA ILE A 18 -9.20 13.25 -0.63
C ILE A 18 -8.34 14.20 -1.42
N LYS A 19 -8.96 15.13 -2.14
CA LYS A 19 -8.19 16.08 -2.90
C LYS A 19 -7.35 16.95 -2.02
N ASN A 20 -7.82 17.24 -0.83
CA ASN A 20 -7.08 18.10 0.06
C ASN A 20 -6.09 17.35 0.93
N SER A 21 -6.13 16.03 0.89
CA SER A 21 -5.18 15.25 1.65
C SER A 21 -3.83 15.30 0.98
N MET A 22 -2.79 15.49 1.75
CA MET A 22 -1.46 15.48 1.21
C MET A 22 -0.83 14.13 1.48
N PRO A 23 -0.22 13.53 0.48
CA PRO A 23 0.43 12.25 0.72
C PRO A 23 1.65 12.46 1.60
N SER A 24 1.99 11.46 2.38
CA SER A 24 3.20 11.47 3.14
C SER A 24 4.27 10.85 2.26
N ILE A 25 5.41 11.49 2.18
CA ILE A 25 6.48 11.04 1.29
C ILE A 25 7.73 10.77 2.10
N ILE A 26 8.28 9.58 1.93
CA ILE A 26 9.56 9.23 2.52
C ILE A 26 10.58 9.41 1.42
N ALA A 27 11.36 10.48 1.51
CA ALA A 27 12.27 10.87 0.45
C ALA A 27 13.39 9.86 0.25
N SER A 28 14.05 9.94 -0.88
CA SER A 28 15.03 8.92 -1.25
C SER A 28 16.25 8.89 -0.33
N ASP A 29 16.49 9.95 0.43
CA ASP A 29 17.62 9.96 1.35
C ASP A 29 17.21 9.62 2.78
N MET A 30 15.98 9.15 2.99
CA MET A 30 15.52 8.80 4.32
C MET A 30 15.58 7.31 4.56
N TYR A 31 15.84 6.96 5.81
CA TYR A 31 15.79 5.59 6.24
C TYR A 31 14.98 5.56 7.53
N ILE A 32 13.96 4.72 7.58
CA ILE A 32 13.07 4.63 8.73
C ILE A 32 13.00 3.20 9.22
N GLU A 33 13.17 3.03 10.53
CA GLU A 33 12.95 1.75 11.17
C GLU A 33 11.83 1.94 12.17
N GLY A 34 10.88 1.00 12.20
CA GLY A 34 9.82 1.07 13.16
C GLY A 34 8.46 0.89 12.54
N LYS A 35 7.47 1.54 13.12
CA LYS A 35 6.09 1.40 12.68
C LYS A 35 5.57 2.73 12.15
N ILE A 36 4.96 2.67 10.99
CA ILE A 36 4.37 3.84 10.36
C ILE A 36 2.89 3.60 10.20
N GLU A 37 2.08 4.54 10.67
CA GLU A 37 0.65 4.47 10.50
C GLU A 37 0.17 5.73 9.81
N SER A 38 -0.67 5.58 8.82
CA SER A 38 -1.23 6.70 8.09
C SER A 38 -2.63 6.34 7.64
N SER A 39 -3.55 7.29 7.69
CA SER A 39 -4.89 7.03 7.20
C SER A 39 -5.02 7.42 5.72
N GLY A 40 -3.96 7.88 5.11
CA GLY A 40 -4.01 8.31 3.72
C GLY A 40 -3.00 7.58 2.86
N LEU A 41 -2.43 8.31 1.92
CA LEU A 41 -1.46 7.77 0.99
C LEU A 41 -0.05 7.96 1.50
N LEU A 42 0.74 6.90 1.45
CA LEU A 42 2.15 6.96 1.81
C LEU A 42 2.97 6.61 0.58
N GLU A 43 3.87 7.50 0.17
CA GLU A 43 4.79 7.23 -0.93
C GLU A 43 6.17 6.97 -0.37
N VAL A 44 6.80 5.91 -0.81
CA VAL A 44 8.12 5.53 -0.32
C VAL A 44 9.12 5.65 -1.44
N GLU A 45 10.06 6.59 -1.32
CA GLU A 45 11.17 6.71 -2.24
C GLU A 45 12.48 6.37 -1.57
N GLY A 46 12.47 6.20 -0.25
CA GLY A 46 13.65 5.86 0.51
C GLY A 46 13.57 4.43 1.01
N LYS A 47 14.11 4.19 2.18
CA LYS A 47 14.13 2.85 2.78
C LYS A 47 13.30 2.79 4.03
N VAL A 48 12.53 1.73 4.17
CA VAL A 48 11.73 1.49 5.36
C VAL A 48 11.93 0.05 5.80
N ASN A 49 12.20 -0.13 7.08
CA ASN A 49 12.31 -1.45 7.66
C ASN A 49 11.37 -1.50 8.86
N GLY A 50 10.32 -2.28 8.78
CA GLY A 50 9.38 -2.37 9.88
C GLY A 50 7.96 -2.62 9.39
N THR A 51 7.00 -1.99 10.04
CA THR A 51 5.59 -2.22 9.75
C THR A 51 4.96 -0.95 9.23
N ILE A 52 4.19 -1.08 8.17
CA ILE A 52 3.46 0.04 7.59
C ILE A 52 1.98 -0.31 7.59
N ILE A 53 1.18 0.58 8.15
CA ILE A 53 -0.26 0.46 8.10
C ILE A 53 -0.78 1.76 7.50
N ALA A 54 -1.37 1.66 6.33
CA ALA A 54 -1.84 2.85 5.63
C ALA A 54 -3.02 2.49 4.76
N ASN A 55 -3.73 3.49 4.29
CA ASN A 55 -4.82 3.23 3.38
C ASN A 55 -4.27 2.85 2.01
N SER A 56 -3.28 3.59 1.54
CA SER A 56 -2.65 3.32 0.25
C SER A 56 -1.15 3.50 0.37
N VAL A 57 -0.41 2.66 -0.31
CA VAL A 57 1.05 2.73 -0.29
C VAL A 57 1.56 2.68 -1.72
N VAL A 58 2.50 3.53 -2.05
CA VAL A 58 3.19 3.48 -3.33
C VAL A 58 4.68 3.39 -3.05
N ILE A 59 5.31 2.32 -3.51
CA ILE A 59 6.76 2.17 -3.38
C ILE A 59 7.34 2.54 -4.72
N ARG A 60 7.99 3.70 -4.78
CA ARG A 60 8.53 4.22 -6.03
C ARG A 60 9.75 3.44 -6.48
N GLU A 61 10.21 3.70 -7.67
CA GLU A 61 11.31 2.92 -8.26
C GLU A 61 12.54 2.87 -7.38
N LYS A 62 12.84 3.92 -6.67
CA LYS A 62 14.01 3.93 -5.79
C LYS A 62 13.69 3.45 -4.40
N GLY A 63 12.43 3.21 -4.10
CA GLY A 63 12.03 2.81 -2.77
C GLY A 63 12.37 1.37 -2.46
N LYS A 64 12.57 1.11 -1.17
CA LYS A 64 12.88 -0.22 -0.73
C LYS A 64 12.23 -0.43 0.62
N CYS A 65 11.40 -1.44 0.73
CA CYS A 65 10.70 -1.73 1.97
C CYS A 65 10.96 -3.17 2.39
N GLU A 66 11.19 -3.35 3.68
CA GLU A 66 11.31 -4.69 4.25
C GLU A 66 10.41 -4.73 5.47
N GLY A 67 9.67 -5.82 5.63
CA GLY A 67 8.83 -5.99 6.79
C GLY A 67 7.39 -6.30 6.39
N ASP A 68 6.45 -5.75 7.16
CA ASP A 68 5.05 -6.05 6.97
C ASP A 68 4.29 -4.82 6.55
N ILE A 69 3.43 -4.96 5.55
CA ILE A 69 2.60 -3.85 5.10
C ILE A 69 1.15 -4.31 5.09
N SER A 70 0.30 -3.52 5.72
CA SER A 70 -1.13 -3.75 5.72
C SER A 70 -1.79 -2.49 5.16
N SER A 71 -2.52 -2.64 4.06
CA SER A 71 -3.18 -1.50 3.44
C SER A 71 -4.32 -1.99 2.57
N ASP A 72 -5.08 -1.05 2.02
CA ASP A 72 -6.15 -1.39 1.10
C ASP A 72 -5.58 -1.53 -0.31
N PHE A 73 -4.59 -0.70 -0.64
CA PHE A 73 -4.01 -0.70 -1.97
C PHE A 73 -2.51 -0.50 -1.88
N ILE A 74 -1.76 -1.20 -2.69
CA ILE A 74 -0.32 -0.97 -2.79
C ILE A 74 0.10 -1.03 -4.26
N ASP A 75 0.95 -0.08 -4.65
CA ASP A 75 1.53 -0.06 -5.98
C ASP A 75 3.03 -0.15 -5.79
N ILE A 76 3.62 -1.24 -6.24
CA ILE A 76 5.05 -1.47 -6.05
C ILE A 76 5.78 -1.24 -7.35
N GLN A 77 6.63 -0.23 -7.37
CA GLN A 77 7.47 0.09 -8.52
C GLN A 77 8.93 -0.14 -8.18
N GLY A 78 9.24 -0.35 -6.92
CA GLY A 78 10.60 -0.58 -6.47
C GLY A 78 10.76 -1.97 -5.87
N ASN A 79 11.40 -2.05 -4.71
CA ASN A 79 11.70 -3.33 -4.07
C ASN A 79 10.91 -3.52 -2.79
N PHE A 80 10.39 -4.70 -2.62
CA PHE A 80 9.71 -5.06 -1.38
C PHE A 80 10.09 -6.47 -0.98
N SER A 81 10.31 -6.68 0.31
CA SER A 81 10.57 -7.99 0.85
C SER A 81 9.84 -8.12 2.18
N GLY A 82 9.06 -9.19 2.35
CA GLY A 82 8.36 -9.41 3.59
C GLY A 82 6.94 -9.89 3.38
N ASN A 83 6.03 -9.39 4.19
CA ASN A 83 4.65 -9.84 4.16
C ASN A 83 3.72 -8.71 3.78
N LEU A 84 2.79 -8.99 2.86
CA LEU A 84 1.78 -8.04 2.46
C LEU A 84 0.41 -8.59 2.81
N ASP A 85 -0.42 -7.76 3.42
CA ASP A 85 -1.81 -8.09 3.65
C ASP A 85 -2.59 -6.91 3.09
N VAL A 86 -2.95 -7.00 1.82
CA VAL A 86 -3.46 -5.88 1.07
C VAL A 86 -4.62 -6.36 0.22
N ASN A 87 -5.61 -5.52 0.02
CA ASN A 87 -6.73 -5.92 -0.83
C ASN A 87 -6.38 -5.88 -2.30
N ASN A 88 -5.69 -4.84 -2.72
CA ASN A 88 -5.34 -4.70 -4.13
C ASN A 88 -3.85 -4.47 -4.29
N ILE A 89 -3.19 -5.33 -5.04
CA ILE A 89 -1.76 -5.24 -5.27
C ILE A 89 -1.49 -4.99 -6.74
N LYS A 90 -0.68 -3.99 -7.02
CA LYS A 90 -0.22 -3.74 -8.37
C LYS A 90 1.30 -3.76 -8.37
N VAL A 91 1.89 -4.57 -9.23
CA VAL A 91 3.33 -4.69 -9.32
C VAL A 91 3.76 -4.22 -10.69
N SER A 92 4.56 -3.18 -10.73
CA SER A 92 5.00 -2.59 -11.99
C SER A 92 6.19 -3.34 -12.57
N LYS A 93 6.43 -3.12 -13.84
CA LYS A 93 7.38 -3.96 -14.56
C LYS A 93 8.81 -3.94 -14.03
N LYS A 94 9.19 -2.88 -13.33
CA LYS A 94 10.56 -2.83 -12.80
C LYS A 94 10.64 -3.26 -11.36
N ALA A 95 9.54 -3.66 -10.78
CA ALA A 95 9.52 -3.99 -9.37
C ALA A 95 10.14 -5.34 -9.09
N ALA A 96 10.67 -5.49 -7.89
CA ALA A 96 11.17 -6.77 -7.41
C ALA A 96 10.52 -7.01 -6.05
N VAL A 97 9.76 -8.08 -5.94
CA VAL A 97 8.94 -8.36 -4.78
C VAL A 97 9.18 -9.77 -4.30
N SER A 98 9.39 -9.96 -2.99
CA SER A 98 9.55 -11.30 -2.47
C SER A 98 8.88 -11.42 -1.11
N GLY A 99 8.40 -12.62 -0.79
CA GLY A 99 7.81 -12.88 0.51
C GLY A 99 6.46 -13.56 0.42
N LYS A 100 5.58 -13.20 1.34
CA LYS A 100 4.24 -13.77 1.38
C LYS A 100 3.23 -12.67 1.17
N PHE A 101 2.24 -12.95 0.32
CA PHE A 101 1.28 -11.93 -0.06
C PHE A 101 -0.14 -12.46 0.06
N ILE A 102 -0.97 -11.73 0.79
CA ILE A 102 -2.40 -12.04 0.91
C ILE A 102 -3.14 -10.90 0.22
N TYR A 103 -4.01 -11.24 -0.73
CA TYR A 103 -4.65 -10.22 -1.54
C TYR A 103 -6.03 -10.65 -2.02
N ASN A 104 -6.80 -9.68 -2.51
CA ASN A 104 -8.05 -9.95 -3.20
C ASN A 104 -7.84 -9.82 -4.70
N SER A 105 -7.08 -8.83 -5.11
CA SER A 105 -6.84 -8.56 -6.52
C SER A 105 -5.36 -8.31 -6.75
N LEU A 106 -4.80 -8.91 -7.77
CA LEU A 106 -3.38 -8.80 -8.06
C LEU A 106 -3.18 -8.51 -9.54
N ILE A 107 -2.43 -7.45 -9.83
CA ILE A 107 -2.07 -7.08 -11.20
C ILE A 107 -0.56 -7.02 -11.27
N VAL A 108 0.02 -7.79 -12.18
CA VAL A 108 1.47 -7.84 -12.35
C VAL A 108 1.78 -7.50 -13.79
N GLU A 109 2.63 -6.49 -14.00
CA GLU A 109 3.04 -6.13 -15.34
C GLU A 109 4.19 -6.99 -15.82
N ASP A 110 4.30 -7.16 -17.12
CA ASP A 110 5.39 -7.93 -17.69
C ASP A 110 6.71 -7.30 -17.25
N GLY A 111 7.66 -8.14 -16.90
CA GLY A 111 8.96 -7.64 -16.50
C GLY A 111 9.16 -7.55 -15.00
N ALA A 112 8.10 -7.68 -14.22
CA ALA A 112 8.23 -7.66 -12.79
C ALA A 112 8.88 -8.95 -12.30
N SER A 113 9.63 -8.86 -11.21
CA SER A 113 10.25 -10.02 -10.59
C SER A 113 9.54 -10.30 -9.28
N ILE A 114 8.96 -11.47 -9.17
CA ILE A 114 8.17 -11.84 -8.01
C ILE A 114 8.55 -13.21 -7.53
N GLU A 115 8.86 -13.34 -6.25
CA GLU A 115 9.18 -14.61 -5.64
C GLU A 115 8.43 -14.75 -4.34
N GLY A 116 7.89 -15.93 -4.05
CA GLY A 116 7.27 -16.15 -2.76
C GLY A 116 5.94 -16.84 -2.88
N GLU A 117 5.15 -16.69 -1.84
CA GLU A 117 3.85 -17.32 -1.76
C GLU A 117 2.77 -16.28 -1.94
N PHE A 118 1.80 -16.60 -2.79
CA PHE A 118 0.68 -15.74 -3.03
C PHE A 118 -0.59 -16.45 -2.62
N LYS A 119 -1.35 -15.81 -1.75
CA LYS A 119 -2.56 -16.40 -1.26
C LYS A 119 -3.72 -15.44 -1.47
N LYS A 120 -4.69 -15.84 -2.24
CA LYS A 120 -5.84 -15.01 -2.46
C LYS A 120 -6.77 -15.12 -1.26
N ARG A 121 -7.24 -13.98 -0.77
CA ARG A 121 -8.12 -13.96 0.39
C ARG A 121 -9.43 -14.62 0.02
N GLU A 122 -9.91 -15.47 0.89
CA GLU A 122 -11.18 -16.13 0.62
C GLU A 122 -12.31 -15.24 1.00
N LEU A 123 -13.37 -15.36 0.21
CA LEU A 123 -14.54 -14.53 0.44
C LEU A 123 -15.70 -15.29 1.02
N LYS A 124 -15.47 -16.48 1.50
CA LYS A 124 -16.56 -17.24 2.02
C LYS A 124 -17.19 -16.63 3.22
N ASP A 125 -16.48 -15.79 3.87
CA ASP A 125 -17.07 -15.18 5.03
C ASP A 125 -18.21 -14.27 4.68
N LYS A 126 -18.40 -13.96 3.42
CA LYS A 126 -19.47 -13.15 3.11
C LYS A 126 -20.72 -13.91 3.01
N LYS A 127 -20.71 -15.15 3.14
CA LYS A 127 -21.91 -15.82 3.07
C LYS A 127 -22.51 -16.02 4.28
#